data_1a92c995976d06be95dd39a1cda400fb
#
_entry.id   1a92c995976d06be95dd39a1cda400fb
#
_cell.length_a   1.000
_cell.length_b   1.000
_cell.length_c   1.000
_cell.angle_alpha   90.00
_cell.angle_beta   90.00
_cell.angle_gamma   90.00
#
_symmetry.space_group_name_H-M   'P 1'
#
loop_
_entity.id
_entity.type
_entity.pdbx_description
1 polymer ?
#
loop_
_entity_poly.entity_id
_entity_poly.type
_entity_poly.pdbx_seq_one_letter_code
_entity_poly.pdbx_strand_id
1 'polypeptide(L)'
;MIENIIQKDKELLIYLNNLGSEQWDGFWLTITNQFTWTPLFVFVLFLVFKRFGWKKGIFTVLFIAVIVAFSDQFTNLIKNTTERIRPCNTEGLKEYLRSFTYKPRGYSFWSGHASLSTTITTFMILLLRKHFKLIYLMILFPLIFGYSRIYLGVHFPVDVTTGYVSGLILGTLFYFGYLALEKKVGLRKE
;
A
#
# COMPACT_ATOMS: atom_id res chain seq x y z
N MET A 1 27.62 9.58 -2.79
CA MET A 1 26.31 9.99 -2.24
C MET A 1 25.27 8.86 -2.29
N ILE A 2 25.03 8.24 -3.46
CA ILE A 2 24.06 7.13 -3.64
C ILE A 2 24.44 5.91 -2.78
N GLU A 3 25.71 5.51 -2.79
CA GLU A 3 26.19 4.38 -1.97
C GLU A 3 25.93 4.56 -0.46
N ASN A 4 26.07 5.80 0.05
CA ASN A 4 25.77 6.10 1.45
C ASN A 4 24.27 5.96 1.75
N ILE A 5 23.39 6.31 0.80
CA ILE A 5 21.94 6.12 0.95
C ILE A 5 21.60 4.62 0.97
N ILE A 6 22.20 3.85 0.08
CA ILE A 6 22.01 2.39 0.03
C ILE A 6 22.48 1.73 1.32
N GLN A 7 23.63 2.16 1.83
CA GLN A 7 24.19 1.61 3.07
C GLN A 7 23.29 1.94 4.27
N LYS A 8 22.85 3.19 4.42
CA LYS A 8 21.91 3.60 5.47
C LYS A 8 20.57 2.88 5.38
N ASP A 9 20.06 2.62 4.17
CA ASP A 9 18.82 1.87 3.93
C ASP A 9 18.94 0.42 4.42
N LYS A 10 20.10 -0.22 4.20
CA LYS A 10 20.41 -1.56 4.75
C LYS A 10 20.50 -1.57 6.26
N GLU A 11 21.24 -0.61 6.84
CA GLU A 11 21.41 -0.50 8.30
C GLU A 11 20.06 -0.27 8.99
N LEU A 12 19.24 0.64 8.45
CA LEU A 12 17.91 0.90 8.97
C LEU A 12 17.00 -0.32 8.86
N LEU A 13 17.09 -1.08 7.75
CA LEU A 13 16.37 -2.34 7.62
C LEU A 13 16.76 -3.34 8.69
N ILE A 14 18.07 -3.59 8.88
CA ILE A 14 18.58 -4.52 9.89
C ILE A 14 18.07 -4.10 11.27
N TYR A 15 18.19 -2.83 11.61
CA TYR A 15 17.72 -2.30 12.89
C TYR A 15 16.22 -2.55 13.10
N LEU A 16 15.38 -2.13 12.15
CA LEU A 16 13.92 -2.24 12.26
C LEU A 16 13.42 -3.69 12.23
N ASN A 17 14.05 -4.57 11.45
CA ASN A 17 13.71 -5.98 11.38
C ASN A 17 14.06 -6.71 12.69
N ASN A 18 15.21 -6.40 13.30
CA ASN A 18 15.67 -7.01 14.55
C ASN A 18 14.99 -6.45 15.82
N LEU A 19 14.20 -5.36 15.71
CA LEU A 19 13.28 -4.95 16.79
C LEU A 19 12.12 -5.94 16.96
N GLY A 20 11.90 -6.81 15.99
CA GLY A 20 10.90 -7.87 16.05
C GLY A 20 11.22 -8.96 17.08
N SER A 21 10.17 -9.68 17.51
CA SER A 21 10.31 -10.84 18.40
C SER A 21 9.41 -11.97 17.94
N GLU A 22 9.73 -13.22 18.32
CA GLU A 22 8.96 -14.41 17.95
C GLU A 22 7.49 -14.32 18.37
N GLN A 23 7.20 -13.65 19.49
CA GLN A 23 5.84 -13.44 19.99
C GLN A 23 4.96 -12.66 19.00
N TRP A 24 5.55 -11.76 18.22
CA TRP A 24 4.84 -10.89 17.27
C TRP A 24 4.86 -11.41 15.83
N ASP A 25 5.58 -12.48 15.54
CA ASP A 25 5.72 -13.00 14.18
C ASP A 25 4.37 -13.41 13.58
N GLY A 26 3.56 -14.13 14.34
CA GLY A 26 2.22 -14.53 13.90
C GLY A 26 1.31 -13.35 13.59
N PHE A 27 1.39 -12.27 14.40
CA PHE A 27 0.66 -11.03 14.16
C PHE A 27 1.07 -10.40 12.84
N TRP A 28 2.38 -10.21 12.61
CA TRP A 28 2.86 -9.56 11.40
C TRP A 28 2.68 -10.39 10.13
N LEU A 29 2.75 -11.72 10.23
CA LEU A 29 2.37 -12.63 9.15
C LEU A 29 0.88 -12.53 8.80
N THR A 30 0.02 -12.34 9.79
CA THR A 30 -1.41 -12.11 9.58
C THR A 30 -1.66 -10.74 8.95
N ILE A 31 -1.04 -9.68 9.49
CA ILE A 31 -1.18 -8.31 8.98
C ILE A 31 -0.71 -8.17 7.53
N THR A 32 0.35 -8.86 7.13
CA THR A 32 0.87 -8.80 5.76
C THR A 32 -0.05 -9.48 4.73
N ASN A 33 -1.00 -10.29 5.18
CA ASN A 33 -1.99 -10.89 4.30
C ASN A 33 -3.09 -9.87 3.96
N GLN A 34 -3.26 -9.58 2.67
CA GLN A 34 -4.26 -8.62 2.19
C GLN A 34 -5.70 -8.96 2.61
N PHE A 35 -6.03 -10.24 2.75
CA PHE A 35 -7.37 -10.68 3.14
C PHE A 35 -7.73 -10.34 4.60
N THR A 36 -6.74 -10.13 5.46
CA THR A 36 -6.95 -9.66 6.84
C THR A 36 -7.67 -8.30 6.87
N TRP A 37 -7.50 -7.49 5.84
CA TRP A 37 -8.08 -6.16 5.74
C TRP A 37 -9.48 -6.13 5.12
N THR A 38 -10.03 -7.29 4.75
CA THR A 38 -11.39 -7.42 4.19
C THR A 38 -12.46 -6.73 5.03
N PRO A 39 -12.50 -6.87 6.38
CA PRO A 39 -13.50 -6.17 7.19
C PRO A 39 -13.43 -4.64 7.07
N LEU A 40 -12.21 -4.08 7.01
CA LEU A 40 -12.02 -2.64 6.78
C LEU A 40 -12.57 -2.21 5.42
N PHE A 41 -12.28 -2.95 4.36
CA PHE A 41 -12.76 -2.62 3.01
C PHE A 41 -14.27 -2.74 2.89
N VAL A 42 -14.87 -3.79 3.47
CA VAL A 42 -16.33 -3.95 3.51
C VAL A 42 -16.98 -2.78 4.27
N PHE A 43 -16.42 -2.39 5.41
CA PHE A 43 -16.92 -1.24 6.17
C PHE A 43 -16.83 0.07 5.38
N VAL A 44 -15.70 0.33 4.71
CA VAL A 44 -15.53 1.56 3.91
C VAL A 44 -16.48 1.57 2.72
N LEU A 45 -16.67 0.43 2.04
CA LEU A 45 -17.65 0.31 0.96
C LEU A 45 -19.08 0.53 1.48
N PHE A 46 -19.42 0.00 2.66
CA PHE A 46 -20.70 0.30 3.30
C PHE A 46 -20.91 1.82 3.48
N LEU A 47 -19.89 2.56 3.93
CA LEU A 47 -19.97 4.01 4.06
C LEU A 47 -20.20 4.70 2.70
N VAL A 48 -19.58 4.20 1.62
CA VAL A 48 -19.80 4.70 0.25
C VAL A 48 -21.25 4.51 -0.17
N PHE A 49 -21.79 3.28 -0.04
CA PHE A 49 -23.17 2.99 -0.40
C PHE A 49 -24.17 3.76 0.46
N LYS A 50 -23.94 3.85 1.77
CA LYS A 50 -24.76 4.61 2.72
C LYS A 50 -24.83 6.10 2.35
N ARG A 51 -23.69 6.68 1.90
CA ARG A 51 -23.62 8.12 1.61
C ARG A 51 -24.10 8.46 0.21
N PHE A 52 -23.76 7.66 -0.79
CA PHE A 52 -23.93 8.02 -2.19
C PHE A 52 -25.02 7.20 -2.91
N GLY A 53 -25.58 6.17 -2.27
CA GLY A 53 -26.57 5.26 -2.86
C GLY A 53 -25.97 4.30 -3.88
N TRP A 54 -26.84 3.44 -4.45
CA TRP A 54 -26.41 2.31 -5.28
C TRP A 54 -25.67 2.71 -6.56
N LYS A 55 -26.21 3.66 -7.34
CA LYS A 55 -25.63 4.03 -8.64
C LYS A 55 -24.17 4.51 -8.47
N LYS A 56 -23.95 5.48 -7.58
CA LYS A 56 -22.62 6.01 -7.33
C LYS A 56 -21.75 5.02 -6.54
N GLY A 57 -22.34 4.19 -5.69
CA GLY A 57 -21.64 3.10 -5.00
C GLY A 57 -21.03 2.10 -5.97
N ILE A 58 -21.82 1.57 -6.92
CA ILE A 58 -21.33 0.66 -7.95
C ILE A 58 -20.26 1.32 -8.81
N PHE A 59 -20.49 2.58 -9.23
CA PHE A 59 -19.48 3.34 -10.00
C PHE A 59 -18.14 3.43 -9.22
N THR A 60 -18.19 3.70 -7.90
CA THR A 60 -17.01 3.75 -7.05
C THR A 60 -16.30 2.39 -6.98
N VAL A 61 -17.04 1.29 -6.83
CA VAL A 61 -16.47 -0.07 -6.81
C VAL A 61 -15.75 -0.38 -8.11
N LEU A 62 -16.39 -0.10 -9.26
CA LEU A 62 -15.77 -0.31 -10.59
C LEU A 62 -14.51 0.56 -10.75
N PHE A 63 -14.55 1.79 -10.26
CA PHE A 63 -13.39 2.67 -10.32
C PHE A 63 -12.25 2.19 -9.43
N ILE A 64 -12.54 1.64 -8.23
CA ILE A 64 -11.54 1.00 -7.37
C ILE A 64 -10.90 -0.20 -8.10
N ALA A 65 -11.67 -1.00 -8.81
CA ALA A 65 -11.10 -2.10 -9.60
C ALA A 65 -10.10 -1.61 -10.66
N VAL A 66 -10.39 -0.46 -11.31
CA VAL A 66 -9.44 0.20 -12.23
C VAL A 66 -8.19 0.68 -11.49
N ILE A 67 -8.34 1.30 -10.30
CA ILE A 67 -7.19 1.71 -9.45
C ILE A 67 -6.30 0.51 -9.14
N VAL A 68 -6.89 -0.61 -8.71
CA VAL A 68 -6.15 -1.83 -8.35
C VAL A 68 -5.38 -2.37 -9.56
N ALA A 69 -6.08 -2.54 -10.70
CA ALA A 69 -5.47 -3.07 -11.91
C ALA A 69 -4.31 -2.18 -12.42
N PHE A 70 -4.53 -0.86 -12.46
CA PHE A 70 -3.49 0.08 -12.87
C PHE A 70 -2.29 0.06 -11.91
N SER A 71 -2.54 0.14 -10.60
CA SER A 71 -1.48 0.19 -9.58
C SER A 71 -0.63 -1.07 -9.58
N ASP A 72 -1.25 -2.25 -9.81
CA ASP A 72 -0.52 -3.52 -9.92
C ASP A 72 0.38 -3.52 -11.16
N GLN A 73 -0.17 -3.21 -12.34
CA GLN A 73 0.60 -3.17 -13.60
C GLN A 73 1.73 -2.14 -13.52
N PHE A 74 1.45 -0.95 -12.99
CA PHE A 74 2.44 0.10 -12.85
C PHE A 74 3.57 -0.28 -11.87
N THR A 75 3.21 -0.90 -10.74
CA THR A 75 4.19 -1.43 -9.79
C THR A 75 5.06 -2.51 -10.43
N ASN A 76 4.47 -3.44 -11.20
CA ASN A 76 5.20 -4.50 -11.86
C ASN A 76 6.15 -3.95 -12.96
N LEU A 77 5.71 -2.91 -13.69
CA LEU A 77 6.57 -2.21 -14.65
C LEU A 77 7.82 -1.64 -13.96
N ILE A 78 7.65 -0.89 -12.86
CA ILE A 78 8.76 -0.31 -12.10
C ILE A 78 9.69 -1.39 -11.52
N LYS A 79 9.14 -2.48 -11.01
CA LYS A 79 9.93 -3.60 -10.48
C LYS A 79 10.81 -4.24 -11.56
N ASN A 80 10.24 -4.45 -12.74
CA ASN A 80 10.95 -5.08 -13.85
C ASN A 80 11.99 -4.15 -14.50
N THR A 81 11.85 -2.83 -14.35
CA THR A 81 12.84 -1.86 -14.84
C THR A 81 13.97 -1.61 -13.85
N THR A 82 13.71 -1.73 -12.54
CA THR A 82 14.71 -1.47 -11.49
C THR A 82 15.49 -2.71 -11.07
N GLU A 83 14.88 -3.89 -11.20
CA GLU A 83 15.44 -5.22 -10.87
C GLU A 83 16.11 -5.32 -9.50
N ARG A 84 15.69 -4.47 -8.53
CA ARG A 84 16.25 -4.45 -7.19
C ARG A 84 15.95 -5.76 -6.46
N ILE A 85 17.00 -6.50 -6.08
CA ILE A 85 16.89 -7.76 -5.32
C ILE A 85 16.28 -7.47 -3.94
N ARG A 86 15.42 -8.38 -3.46
CA ARG A 86 14.83 -8.26 -2.12
C ARG A 86 15.86 -8.49 -1.02
N PRO A 87 15.71 -7.82 0.15
CA PRO A 87 16.63 -8.02 1.28
C PRO A 87 16.81 -9.49 1.66
N CYS A 88 15.70 -10.24 1.77
CA CYS A 88 15.71 -11.67 2.13
C CYS A 88 16.41 -12.58 1.10
N ASN A 89 16.75 -12.07 -0.09
CA ASN A 89 17.45 -12.78 -1.15
C ASN A 89 18.84 -12.17 -1.44
N THR A 90 19.22 -11.08 -0.76
CA THR A 90 20.51 -10.42 -0.96
C THR A 90 21.59 -11.13 -0.16
N GLU A 91 22.60 -11.68 -0.84
CA GLU A 91 23.75 -12.31 -0.20
C GLU A 91 24.51 -11.31 0.68
N GLY A 92 25.03 -11.78 1.84
CA GLY A 92 25.69 -10.93 2.83
C GLY A 92 24.76 -10.01 3.62
N LEU A 93 23.46 -9.94 3.29
CA LEU A 93 22.46 -9.17 4.06
C LEU A 93 21.46 -10.09 4.76
N LYS A 94 21.03 -11.15 4.08
CA LYS A 94 20.01 -12.09 4.60
C LYS A 94 20.39 -12.74 5.94
N GLU A 95 21.70 -12.90 6.20
CA GLU A 95 22.23 -13.49 7.44
C GLU A 95 22.02 -12.59 8.66
N TYR A 96 21.86 -11.27 8.45
CA TYR A 96 21.59 -10.27 9.50
C TYR A 96 20.11 -10.05 9.75
N LEU A 97 19.22 -10.67 8.95
CA LEU A 97 17.79 -10.51 9.06
C LEU A 97 17.14 -11.73 9.73
N ARG A 98 16.05 -11.49 10.42
CA ARG A 98 15.18 -12.55 10.94
C ARG A 98 14.61 -13.35 9.77
N SER A 99 14.65 -14.68 9.86
CA SER A 99 14.23 -15.58 8.79
C SER A 99 12.75 -15.93 8.92
N PHE A 100 12.01 -15.76 7.81
CA PHE A 100 10.60 -16.15 7.70
C PHE A 100 10.40 -17.11 6.54
N THR A 101 9.39 -17.96 6.65
CA THR A 101 8.97 -18.86 5.56
C THR A 101 8.33 -18.10 4.40
N TYR A 102 7.80 -16.89 4.69
CA TYR A 102 7.20 -16.02 3.71
C TYR A 102 8.29 -15.32 2.86
N LYS A 103 8.47 -15.80 1.63
CA LYS A 103 9.43 -15.22 0.66
C LYS A 103 8.70 -14.91 -0.66
N PRO A 104 8.30 -13.65 -0.88
CA PRO A 104 7.60 -13.27 -2.11
C PRO A 104 8.57 -13.28 -3.30
N ARG A 105 8.07 -13.68 -4.46
CA ARG A 105 8.82 -13.70 -5.73
C ARG A 105 8.99 -12.28 -6.30
N GLY A 106 9.90 -12.14 -7.27
CA GLY A 106 10.14 -10.90 -8.01
C GLY A 106 10.94 -9.85 -7.23
N TYR A 107 11.05 -8.66 -7.79
CA TYR A 107 11.90 -7.55 -7.34
C TYR A 107 11.29 -6.75 -6.18
N SER A 108 12.12 -5.94 -5.49
CA SER A 108 11.70 -5.21 -4.29
C SER A 108 11.17 -3.81 -4.57
N PHE A 109 11.80 -3.05 -5.47
CA PHE A 109 11.53 -1.61 -5.64
C PHE A 109 10.41 -1.35 -6.66
N TRP A 110 9.45 -0.58 -6.28
CA TRP A 110 9.03 -0.14 -4.95
C TRP A 110 8.07 -1.13 -4.31
N SER A 111 7.70 -0.92 -3.03
CA SER A 111 6.75 -1.78 -2.35
C SER A 111 5.32 -1.60 -2.90
N GLY A 112 4.81 -2.60 -3.61
CA GLY A 112 3.43 -2.61 -4.11
C GLY A 112 2.38 -2.58 -2.99
N HIS A 113 2.65 -3.24 -1.86
CA HIS A 113 1.78 -3.21 -0.69
C HIS A 113 1.65 -1.78 -0.14
N ALA A 114 2.75 -1.06 0.02
CA ALA A 114 2.74 0.33 0.47
C ALA A 114 2.07 1.26 -0.56
N SER A 115 2.40 1.11 -1.85
CA SER A 115 1.84 1.95 -2.91
C SER A 115 0.34 1.78 -3.07
N LEU A 116 -0.14 0.54 -3.28
CA LEU A 116 -1.56 0.29 -3.50
C LEU A 116 -2.41 0.65 -2.27
N SER A 117 -1.97 0.24 -1.06
CA SER A 117 -2.71 0.56 0.17
C SER A 117 -2.83 2.07 0.38
N THR A 118 -1.75 2.84 0.11
CA THR A 118 -1.77 4.30 0.21
C THR A 118 -2.62 4.93 -0.90
N THR A 119 -2.58 4.40 -2.13
CA THR A 119 -3.42 4.86 -3.23
C THR A 119 -4.91 4.76 -2.88
N ILE A 120 -5.34 3.58 -2.42
CA ILE A 120 -6.74 3.35 -2.03
C ILE A 120 -7.11 4.23 -0.83
N THR A 121 -6.26 4.28 0.19
CA THR A 121 -6.50 5.10 1.39
C THR A 121 -6.66 6.58 1.04
N THR A 122 -5.75 7.14 0.23
CA THR A 122 -5.81 8.53 -0.21
C THR A 122 -7.08 8.82 -0.99
N PHE A 123 -7.40 7.96 -1.97
CA PHE A 123 -8.62 8.07 -2.75
C PHE A 123 -9.87 8.06 -1.86
N MET A 124 -9.98 7.10 -0.92
CA MET A 124 -11.15 6.97 -0.05
C MET A 124 -11.25 8.11 0.96
N ILE A 125 -10.14 8.58 1.52
CA ILE A 125 -10.14 9.76 2.40
C ILE A 125 -10.63 10.97 1.63
N LEU A 126 -10.10 11.26 0.46
CA LEU A 126 -10.51 12.41 -0.36
C LEU A 126 -11.99 12.33 -0.74
N LEU A 127 -12.52 11.14 -1.04
CA LEU A 127 -13.91 10.91 -1.40
C LEU A 127 -14.87 11.10 -0.20
N LEU A 128 -14.48 10.63 0.99
CA LEU A 128 -15.38 10.52 2.15
C LEU A 128 -15.16 11.58 3.24
N ARG A 129 -14.04 12.32 3.25
CA ARG A 129 -13.64 13.26 4.34
C ARG A 129 -14.66 14.33 4.67
N LYS A 130 -15.46 14.76 3.69
CA LYS A 130 -16.50 15.76 3.90
C LYS A 130 -17.74 15.20 4.64
N HIS A 131 -17.85 13.87 4.72
CA HIS A 131 -19.01 13.17 5.27
C HIS A 131 -18.70 12.41 6.55
N PHE A 132 -17.48 11.87 6.67
CA PHE A 132 -17.06 11.03 7.79
C PHE A 132 -15.67 11.47 8.28
N LYS A 133 -15.61 12.18 9.42
CA LYS A 133 -14.32 12.66 9.97
C LYS A 133 -13.37 11.51 10.36
N LEU A 134 -13.90 10.41 10.87
CA LEU A 134 -13.09 9.25 11.29
C LEU A 134 -12.43 8.51 10.11
N ILE A 135 -12.77 8.84 8.86
CA ILE A 135 -12.13 8.23 7.68
C ILE A 135 -10.61 8.44 7.65
N TYR A 136 -10.10 9.50 8.30
CA TYR A 136 -8.65 9.73 8.41
C TYR A 136 -7.92 8.62 9.18
N LEU A 137 -8.61 7.83 10.02
CA LEU A 137 -8.02 6.68 10.67
C LEU A 137 -7.57 5.60 9.67
N MET A 138 -8.08 5.63 8.43
CA MET A 138 -7.58 4.75 7.38
C MET A 138 -6.08 4.91 7.10
N ILE A 139 -5.45 6.02 7.49
CA ILE A 139 -4.00 6.21 7.39
C ILE A 139 -3.22 5.11 8.13
N LEU A 140 -3.77 4.57 9.21
CA LEU A 140 -3.13 3.49 9.96
C LEU A 140 -2.98 2.21 9.12
N PHE A 141 -3.90 1.97 8.17
CA PHE A 141 -3.85 0.78 7.31
C PHE A 141 -2.55 0.71 6.48
N PRO A 142 -2.22 1.68 5.60
CA PRO A 142 -0.98 1.60 4.82
C PRO A 142 0.27 1.63 5.70
N LEU A 143 0.27 2.37 6.83
CA LEU A 143 1.42 2.42 7.72
C LEU A 143 1.73 1.05 8.34
N ILE A 144 0.72 0.39 8.90
CA ILE A 144 0.86 -0.93 9.52
C ILE A 144 1.17 -1.99 8.44
N PHE A 145 0.45 -1.95 7.32
CA PHE A 145 0.61 -2.89 6.21
C PHE A 145 1.98 -2.75 5.53
N GLY A 146 2.46 -1.51 5.33
CA GLY A 146 3.79 -1.26 4.79
C GLY A 146 4.91 -1.63 5.77
N TYR A 147 4.75 -1.34 7.07
CA TYR A 147 5.74 -1.74 8.07
C TYR A 147 5.89 -3.27 8.15
N SER A 148 4.82 -4.03 7.97
CA SER A 148 4.89 -5.49 7.92
C SER A 148 5.91 -6.00 6.89
N ARG A 149 6.17 -5.23 5.83
CA ARG A 149 7.13 -5.61 4.77
C ARG A 149 8.58 -5.44 5.21
N ILE A 150 8.84 -4.45 6.07
CA ILE A 150 10.15 -4.24 6.72
C ILE A 150 10.36 -5.29 7.81
N TYR A 151 9.34 -5.52 8.63
CA TYR A 151 9.35 -6.53 9.68
C TYR A 151 9.71 -7.94 9.14
N LEU A 152 9.16 -8.32 8.00
CA LEU A 152 9.41 -9.60 7.35
C LEU A 152 10.70 -9.61 6.49
N GLY A 153 11.47 -8.53 6.45
CA GLY A 153 12.71 -8.44 5.68
C GLY A 153 12.55 -8.58 4.17
N VAL A 154 11.37 -8.27 3.61
CA VAL A 154 11.07 -8.47 2.18
C VAL A 154 11.15 -7.19 1.35
N HIS A 155 11.22 -6.02 2.00
CA HIS A 155 11.41 -4.71 1.38
C HIS A 155 12.35 -3.85 2.21
N PHE A 156 13.13 -3.01 1.54
CA PHE A 156 13.91 -1.96 2.19
C PHE A 156 13.00 -0.81 2.65
N PRO A 157 13.40 -0.02 3.68
CA PRO A 157 12.67 1.18 4.09
C PRO A 157 12.43 2.16 2.94
N VAL A 158 13.41 2.36 2.04
CA VAL A 158 13.26 3.21 0.85
C VAL A 158 12.20 2.66 -0.12
N ASP A 159 12.08 1.33 -0.29
CA ASP A 159 11.02 0.74 -1.13
C ASP A 159 9.63 1.09 -0.58
N VAL A 160 9.48 1.05 0.74
CA VAL A 160 8.20 1.31 1.42
C VAL A 160 7.86 2.79 1.39
N THR A 161 8.82 3.67 1.71
CA THR A 161 8.61 5.12 1.70
C THR A 161 8.33 5.65 0.30
N THR A 162 9.05 5.16 -0.73
CA THR A 162 8.74 5.48 -2.13
C THR A 162 7.36 4.96 -2.52
N GLY A 163 6.96 3.78 -2.04
CA GLY A 163 5.62 3.26 -2.20
C GLY A 163 4.55 4.19 -1.60
N TYR A 164 4.77 4.74 -0.40
CA TYR A 164 3.85 5.71 0.21
C TYR A 164 3.75 6.99 -0.61
N VAL A 165 4.88 7.56 -1.04
CA VAL A 165 4.89 8.79 -1.86
C VAL A 165 4.16 8.56 -3.19
N SER A 166 4.47 7.47 -3.91
CA SER A 166 3.78 7.12 -5.15
C SER A 166 2.29 6.90 -4.93
N GLY A 167 1.91 6.25 -3.83
CA GLY A 167 0.51 6.01 -3.48
C GLY A 167 -0.27 7.30 -3.19
N LEU A 168 0.34 8.28 -2.52
CA LEU A 168 -0.26 9.60 -2.30
C LEU A 168 -0.52 10.33 -3.63
N ILE A 169 0.46 10.31 -4.53
CA ILE A 169 0.35 10.95 -5.85
C ILE A 169 -0.76 10.25 -6.67
N LEU A 170 -0.67 8.92 -6.81
CA LEU A 170 -1.65 8.15 -7.59
C LEU A 170 -3.06 8.27 -7.02
N GLY A 171 -3.24 8.15 -5.70
CA GLY A 171 -4.54 8.27 -5.06
C GLY A 171 -5.18 9.64 -5.28
N THR A 172 -4.36 10.70 -5.26
CA THR A 172 -4.81 12.06 -5.56
C THR A 172 -5.20 12.23 -7.04
N LEU A 173 -4.38 11.72 -7.97
CA LEU A 173 -4.68 11.75 -9.40
C LEU A 173 -5.96 10.96 -9.72
N PHE A 174 -6.12 9.77 -9.16
CA PHE A 174 -7.32 8.98 -9.32
C PHE A 174 -8.56 9.67 -8.74
N TYR A 175 -8.43 10.38 -7.62
CA TYR A 175 -9.55 11.15 -7.07
C TYR A 175 -10.03 12.24 -8.06
N PHE A 176 -9.12 13.00 -8.66
CA PHE A 176 -9.49 14.00 -9.66
C PHE A 176 -10.07 13.36 -10.93
N GLY A 177 -9.48 12.24 -11.40
CA GLY A 177 -10.03 11.46 -12.51
C GLY A 177 -11.43 10.94 -12.23
N TYR A 178 -11.68 10.44 -11.01
CA TYR A 178 -13.01 10.02 -10.56
C TYR A 178 -14.02 11.17 -10.64
N LEU A 179 -13.68 12.36 -10.14
CA LEU A 179 -14.59 13.53 -10.18
C LEU A 179 -14.91 13.95 -11.62
N ALA A 180 -13.93 13.92 -12.51
CA ALA A 180 -14.12 14.24 -13.93
C ALA A 180 -15.07 13.25 -14.62
N LEU A 181 -14.87 11.94 -14.39
CA LEU A 181 -15.72 10.90 -14.94
C LEU A 181 -17.13 10.93 -14.32
N GLU A 182 -17.25 11.13 -13.00
CA GLU A 182 -18.52 11.27 -12.30
C GLU A 182 -19.39 12.39 -12.90
N LYS A 183 -18.77 13.52 -13.22
CA LYS A 183 -19.45 14.64 -13.90
C LYS A 183 -19.92 14.22 -15.31
N LYS A 184 -19.06 13.56 -16.09
CA LYS A 184 -19.34 13.15 -17.47
C LYS A 184 -20.49 12.13 -17.57
N VAL A 185 -20.59 11.20 -16.58
CA VAL A 185 -21.67 10.19 -16.55
C VAL A 185 -22.93 10.66 -15.82
N GLY A 186 -23.02 11.93 -15.44
CA GLY A 186 -24.22 12.52 -14.83
C GLY A 186 -24.56 12.04 -13.42
N LEU A 187 -23.57 11.45 -12.70
CA LEU A 187 -23.75 11.00 -11.31
C LEU A 187 -23.52 12.11 -10.28
N ARG A 188 -22.92 13.22 -10.69
CA ARG A 188 -22.72 14.41 -9.86
C ARG A 188 -23.93 15.34 -10.05
N LYS A 189 -24.79 15.45 -9.03
CA LYS A 189 -25.76 16.54 -8.94
C LYS A 189 -24.96 17.80 -8.57
N GLU A 190 -25.17 18.87 -9.32
CA GLU A 190 -24.63 20.21 -9.01
C GLU A 190 -25.05 20.68 -7.62
#